data_ec8dc6180549714dd9f0a014be6f75fc
#
_entry.id   ec8dc6180549714dd9f0a014be6f75fc
#
_cell.length_a   1.000
_cell.length_b   1.000
_cell.length_c   1.000
_cell.angle_alpha   90.00
_cell.angle_beta   90.00
_cell.angle_gamma   90.00
#
_symmetry.space_group_name_H-M   'P 1'
#
loop_
_entity.id
_entity.type
_entity.pdbx_description
1 polymer ?
#
loop_
_entity_poly.entity_id
_entity_poly.type
_entity_poly.pdbx_seq_one_letter_code
_entity_poly.pdbx_strand_id
1 'polypeptide(L)'
;MKELKGTKTEQNLKEAFAGESMARNKYSYFASKAKKDGYVQIAAIFEETAANEKEHAKMWYKYLNGGSVSDTKTNLADAANGENFEWTDMYARMAKEAREEGFDEIAEKFEMVGAIEKHHEERYRKLLKNIEDAVVFSREGDVIWQCSNCGHIVIGKQAPEVCPVCDHPQSYFQIKAENY
;
A
#
# COMPACT_ATOMS: atom_id res chain seq x y z
N MET A 1 14.94 20.47 17.69
CA MET A 1 13.88 19.64 18.33
C MET A 1 14.57 18.60 19.20
N LYS A 2 13.95 18.18 20.30
CA LYS A 2 14.48 17.10 21.15
C LYS A 2 14.47 15.79 20.34
N GLU A 3 15.53 15.00 20.45
CA GLU A 3 15.62 13.72 19.76
C GLU A 3 14.54 12.75 20.29
N LEU A 4 13.80 12.12 19.38
CA LEU A 4 12.70 11.20 19.71
C LEU A 4 13.21 9.78 19.93
N LYS A 5 14.25 9.39 19.20
CA LYS A 5 14.78 8.01 19.16
C LYS A 5 15.14 7.49 20.56
N GLY A 6 14.69 6.29 20.90
CA GLY A 6 14.96 5.63 22.17
C GLY A 6 14.13 6.12 23.34
N THR A 7 13.18 7.04 23.15
CA THR A 7 12.33 7.59 24.23
C THR A 7 11.05 6.77 24.44
N LYS A 8 10.43 6.91 25.61
CA LYS A 8 9.06 6.41 25.86
C LYS A 8 8.04 7.03 24.92
N THR A 9 8.24 8.29 24.51
CA THR A 9 7.36 8.98 23.56
C THR A 9 7.42 8.31 22.18
N GLU A 10 8.59 7.87 21.71
CA GLU A 10 8.67 7.08 20.48
C GLU A 10 7.88 5.78 20.58
N GLN A 11 7.99 5.10 21.70
CA GLN A 11 7.27 3.86 21.93
C GLN A 11 5.75 4.07 21.98
N ASN A 12 5.29 5.14 22.67
CA ASN A 12 3.88 5.54 22.69
C ASN A 12 3.35 5.90 21.30
N LEU A 13 4.15 6.57 20.45
CA LEU A 13 3.77 6.88 19.06
C LEU A 13 3.62 5.62 18.21
N LYS A 14 4.50 4.62 18.37
CA LYS A 14 4.38 3.31 17.70
C LYS A 14 3.13 2.57 18.13
N GLU A 15 2.84 2.56 19.43
CA GLU A 15 1.63 1.95 19.98
C GLU A 15 0.37 2.66 19.49
N ALA A 16 0.35 3.99 19.49
CA ALA A 16 -0.76 4.78 18.95
C ALA A 16 -0.97 4.52 17.47
N PHE A 17 0.10 4.53 16.64
CA PHE A 17 0.02 4.21 15.22
C PHE A 17 -0.56 2.81 14.97
N ALA A 18 -0.11 1.81 15.72
CA ALA A 18 -0.62 0.43 15.61
C ALA A 18 -2.09 0.34 16.02
N GLY A 19 -2.48 1.00 17.14
CA GLY A 19 -3.85 1.02 17.63
C GLY A 19 -4.83 1.64 16.64
N GLU A 20 -4.51 2.83 16.11
CA GLU A 20 -5.36 3.52 15.12
C GLU A 20 -5.45 2.75 13.79
N SER A 21 -4.34 2.15 13.35
CA SER A 21 -4.31 1.31 12.15
C SER A 21 -5.21 0.08 12.30
N MET A 22 -5.20 -0.55 13.47
CA MET A 22 -6.08 -1.67 13.80
C MET A 22 -7.54 -1.23 13.89
N ALA A 23 -7.83 -0.11 14.56
CA ALA A 23 -9.19 0.45 14.69
C ALA A 23 -9.78 0.76 13.32
N ARG A 24 -9.02 1.42 12.44
CA ARG A 24 -9.42 1.70 11.05
C ARG A 24 -9.89 0.43 10.33
N ASN A 25 -9.09 -0.65 10.37
CA ASN A 25 -9.43 -1.89 9.69
C ASN A 25 -10.68 -2.55 10.31
N LYS A 26 -10.75 -2.63 11.64
CA LYS A 26 -11.92 -3.19 12.36
C LYS A 26 -13.20 -2.44 12.03
N TYR A 27 -13.18 -1.11 12.02
CA TYR A 27 -14.37 -0.31 11.71
C TYR A 27 -14.84 -0.47 10.27
N SER A 28 -13.93 -0.65 9.30
CA SER A 28 -14.29 -1.01 7.94
C SER A 28 -15.01 -2.38 7.87
N TYR A 29 -14.58 -3.36 8.67
CA TYR A 29 -15.26 -4.66 8.76
C TYR A 29 -16.64 -4.53 9.44
N PHE A 30 -16.74 -3.71 10.49
CA PHE A 30 -18.00 -3.45 11.18
C PHE A 30 -19.00 -2.72 10.29
N ALA A 31 -18.53 -1.74 9.48
CA ALA A 31 -19.36 -1.06 8.49
C ALA A 31 -19.95 -2.04 7.47
N SER A 32 -19.10 -2.94 6.93
CA SER A 32 -19.55 -3.97 6.00
C SER A 32 -20.62 -4.89 6.63
N LYS A 33 -20.44 -5.30 7.88
CA LYS A 33 -21.42 -6.12 8.61
C LYS A 33 -22.70 -5.36 8.88
N ALA A 34 -22.64 -4.14 9.39
CA ALA A 34 -23.81 -3.31 9.65
C ALA A 34 -24.67 -3.08 8.40
N LYS A 35 -24.01 -2.87 7.23
CA LYS A 35 -24.70 -2.74 5.95
C LYS A 35 -25.47 -4.01 5.56
N LYS A 36 -24.86 -5.18 5.75
CA LYS A 36 -25.49 -6.49 5.51
C LYS A 36 -26.67 -6.75 6.46
N ASP A 37 -26.60 -6.23 7.70
CA ASP A 37 -27.67 -6.35 8.70
C ASP A 37 -28.80 -5.33 8.49
N GLY A 38 -28.70 -4.44 7.49
CA GLY A 38 -29.70 -3.42 7.17
C GLY A 38 -29.54 -2.09 7.93
N TYR A 39 -28.46 -1.91 8.69
CA TYR A 39 -28.19 -0.70 9.47
C TYR A 39 -27.30 0.30 8.70
N VAL A 40 -27.83 0.87 7.62
CA VAL A 40 -27.07 1.74 6.71
C VAL A 40 -26.48 2.95 7.41
N GLN A 41 -27.23 3.60 8.32
CA GLN A 41 -26.73 4.75 9.10
C GLN A 41 -25.56 4.35 10.00
N ILE A 42 -25.65 3.21 10.70
CA ILE A 42 -24.56 2.71 11.55
C ILE A 42 -23.33 2.38 10.71
N ALA A 43 -23.52 1.77 9.53
CA ALA A 43 -22.43 1.50 8.60
C ALA A 43 -21.71 2.80 8.18
N ALA A 44 -22.45 3.86 7.83
CA ALA A 44 -21.87 5.16 7.46
C ALA A 44 -21.07 5.78 8.62
N ILE A 45 -21.53 5.66 9.86
CA ILE A 45 -20.81 6.16 11.04
C ILE A 45 -19.50 5.38 11.23
N PHE A 46 -19.49 4.05 11.05
CA PHE A 46 -18.26 3.27 11.10
C PHE A 46 -17.28 3.64 9.98
N GLU A 47 -17.75 3.89 8.75
CA GLU A 47 -16.90 4.33 7.63
C GLU A 47 -16.28 5.69 7.91
N GLU A 48 -17.07 6.65 8.42
CA GLU A 48 -16.59 7.98 8.83
C GLU A 48 -15.51 7.87 9.91
N THR A 49 -15.79 7.09 10.97
CA THR A 49 -14.83 6.89 12.06
C THR A 49 -13.55 6.20 11.55
N ALA A 50 -13.66 5.17 10.68
CA ALA A 50 -12.50 4.54 10.07
C ALA A 50 -11.63 5.53 9.27
N ALA A 51 -12.26 6.51 8.59
CA ALA A 51 -11.54 7.57 7.90
C ALA A 51 -10.81 8.51 8.87
N ASN A 52 -11.40 8.82 10.04
CA ASN A 52 -10.76 9.61 11.09
C ASN A 52 -9.54 8.88 11.68
N GLU A 53 -9.67 7.58 11.99
CA GLU A 53 -8.55 6.79 12.54
C GLU A 53 -7.37 6.68 11.56
N LYS A 54 -7.66 6.65 10.26
CA LYS A 54 -6.60 6.74 9.22
C LYS A 54 -5.80 8.04 9.33
N GLU A 55 -6.44 9.18 9.55
CA GLU A 55 -5.74 10.46 9.69
C GLU A 55 -5.00 10.57 11.02
N HIS A 56 -5.53 10.01 12.12
CA HIS A 56 -4.82 9.89 13.38
C HIS A 56 -3.55 9.03 13.21
N ALA A 57 -3.65 7.83 12.65
CA ALA A 57 -2.50 6.97 12.36
C ALA A 57 -1.44 7.69 11.51
N LYS A 58 -1.86 8.40 10.45
CA LYS A 58 -0.97 9.18 9.57
C LYS A 58 -0.24 10.30 10.33
N MET A 59 -0.89 10.92 11.30
CA MET A 59 -0.27 11.94 12.16
C MET A 59 0.86 11.33 13.00
N TRP A 60 0.63 10.19 13.65
CA TRP A 60 1.63 9.46 14.44
C TRP A 60 2.76 8.93 13.56
N TYR A 61 2.44 8.40 12.38
CA TYR A 61 3.42 7.97 11.39
C TYR A 61 4.38 9.10 11.00
N LYS A 62 3.87 10.31 10.74
CA LYS A 62 4.71 11.46 10.40
C LYS A 62 5.69 11.81 11.52
N TYR A 63 5.27 11.79 12.79
CA TYR A 63 6.19 12.04 13.91
C TYR A 63 7.30 10.99 13.99
N LEU A 64 7.00 9.74 13.70
CA LEU A 64 7.98 8.65 13.66
C LEU A 64 8.94 8.76 12.47
N ASN A 65 8.54 9.44 11.40
CA ASN A 65 9.27 9.55 10.13
C ASN A 65 9.73 11.00 9.83
N GLY A 66 10.18 11.72 10.83
CA GLY A 66 10.78 13.05 10.65
C GLY A 66 9.82 14.16 10.22
N GLY A 67 8.51 13.99 10.41
CA GLY A 67 7.49 15.02 10.21
C GLY A 67 6.70 14.92 8.90
N SER A 68 7.03 13.99 8.01
CA SER A 68 6.33 13.83 6.72
C SER A 68 6.22 12.36 6.30
N VAL A 69 5.37 12.08 5.32
CA VAL A 69 5.47 10.86 4.52
C VAL A 69 6.60 11.10 3.52
N SER A 70 7.48 10.14 3.37
CA SER A 70 8.66 10.23 2.48
C SER A 70 8.24 10.34 1.00
N ASP A 71 9.22 10.61 0.12
CA ASP A 71 9.00 10.59 -1.33
C ASP A 71 8.64 9.17 -1.83
N THR A 72 8.13 9.09 -3.05
CA THR A 72 7.65 7.83 -3.64
C THR A 72 8.75 6.77 -3.75
N LYS A 73 9.98 7.17 -4.07
CA LYS A 73 11.11 6.24 -4.20
C LYS A 73 11.44 5.60 -2.85
N THR A 74 11.54 6.42 -1.80
CA THR A 74 11.77 5.96 -0.42
C THR A 74 10.63 5.06 0.06
N ASN A 75 9.37 5.45 -0.20
CA ASN A 75 8.21 4.64 0.20
C ASN A 75 8.14 3.30 -0.52
N LEU A 76 8.54 3.22 -1.81
CA LEU A 76 8.61 1.94 -2.53
C LEU A 76 9.70 1.02 -1.98
N ALA A 77 10.85 1.59 -1.59
CA ALA A 77 11.91 0.82 -0.95
C ALA A 77 11.48 0.28 0.42
N ASP A 78 10.83 1.12 1.24
CA ASP A 78 10.31 0.75 2.56
C ASP A 78 9.24 -0.33 2.44
N ALA A 79 8.26 -0.16 1.54
CA ALA A 79 7.24 -1.16 1.27
C ALA A 79 7.86 -2.49 0.83
N ALA A 80 8.77 -2.48 -0.14
CA ALA A 80 9.45 -3.71 -0.59
C ALA A 80 10.20 -4.43 0.54
N ASN A 81 10.84 -3.68 1.45
CA ASN A 81 11.54 -4.26 2.59
C ASN A 81 10.56 -4.81 3.64
N GLY A 82 9.42 -4.16 3.85
CA GLY A 82 8.34 -4.66 4.70
C GLY A 82 7.81 -5.99 4.20
N GLU A 83 7.39 -6.07 2.94
CA GLU A 83 6.91 -7.30 2.32
C GLU A 83 7.97 -8.42 2.36
N ASN A 84 9.25 -8.08 2.10
CA ASN A 84 10.34 -9.04 2.22
C ASN A 84 10.43 -9.64 3.61
N PHE A 85 10.38 -8.82 4.67
CA PHE A 85 10.37 -9.31 6.05
C PHE A 85 9.14 -10.20 6.33
N GLU A 86 7.97 -9.81 5.81
CA GLU A 86 6.74 -10.57 6.05
C GLU A 86 6.82 -11.99 5.49
N TRP A 87 7.29 -12.18 4.26
CA TRP A 87 7.32 -13.53 3.68
C TRP A 87 8.57 -14.34 4.04
N THR A 88 9.74 -13.70 4.29
CA THR A 88 10.96 -14.43 4.61
C THR A 88 11.09 -14.84 6.07
N ASP A 89 10.51 -14.06 6.99
CA ASP A 89 10.61 -14.28 8.45
C ASP A 89 9.23 -14.43 9.11
N MET A 90 8.40 -13.42 9.07
CA MET A 90 7.19 -13.31 9.89
C MET A 90 6.21 -14.46 9.61
N TYR A 91 5.74 -14.62 8.38
CA TYR A 91 4.78 -15.66 8.03
C TYR A 91 5.38 -17.05 8.05
N ALA A 92 6.65 -17.21 7.66
CA ALA A 92 7.34 -18.49 7.73
C ALA A 92 7.42 -19.00 9.19
N ARG A 93 7.79 -18.14 10.12
CA ARG A 93 7.83 -18.45 11.55
C ARG A 93 6.42 -18.72 12.10
N MET A 94 5.45 -17.86 11.80
CA MET A 94 4.07 -18.03 12.27
C MET A 94 3.43 -19.33 11.77
N ALA A 95 3.68 -19.71 10.52
CA ALA A 95 3.20 -20.98 9.97
C ALA A 95 3.78 -22.19 10.70
N LYS A 96 5.09 -22.14 10.98
CA LYS A 96 5.75 -23.20 11.73
C LYS A 96 5.18 -23.33 13.14
N GLU A 97 5.08 -22.22 13.88
CA GLU A 97 4.52 -22.17 15.24
C GLU A 97 3.08 -22.70 15.27
N ALA A 98 2.22 -22.26 14.30
CA ALA A 98 0.85 -22.75 14.21
C ALA A 98 0.76 -24.27 13.98
N ARG A 99 1.65 -24.88 13.16
CA ARG A 99 1.71 -26.34 12.98
C ARG A 99 2.12 -27.06 14.26
N GLU A 100 3.12 -26.52 14.97
CA GLU A 100 3.61 -27.08 16.24
C GLU A 100 2.50 -27.07 17.32
N GLU A 101 1.59 -26.09 17.26
CA GLU A 101 0.42 -25.97 18.14
C GLU A 101 -0.82 -26.73 17.64
N GLY A 102 -0.80 -27.35 16.44
CA GLY A 102 -1.88 -28.12 15.87
C GLY A 102 -2.95 -27.29 15.11
N PHE A 103 -2.63 -26.05 14.71
CA PHE A 103 -3.49 -25.19 13.90
C PHE A 103 -3.13 -25.23 12.41
N ASP A 104 -3.23 -26.41 11.80
CA ASP A 104 -2.81 -26.67 10.41
C ASP A 104 -3.48 -25.74 9.39
N GLU A 105 -4.79 -25.50 9.51
CA GLU A 105 -5.53 -24.58 8.61
C GLU A 105 -4.98 -23.14 8.70
N ILE A 106 -4.64 -22.68 9.90
CA ILE A 106 -4.06 -21.33 10.10
C ILE A 106 -2.64 -21.29 9.52
N ALA A 107 -1.86 -22.36 9.73
CA ALA A 107 -0.51 -22.46 9.17
C ALA A 107 -0.53 -22.38 7.64
N GLU A 108 -1.44 -23.11 6.98
CA GLU A 108 -1.62 -23.03 5.52
C GLU A 108 -1.99 -21.61 5.06
N LYS A 109 -2.84 -20.90 5.81
CA LYS A 109 -3.19 -19.49 5.50
C LYS A 109 -1.98 -18.58 5.61
N PHE A 110 -1.14 -18.73 6.64
CA PHE A 110 0.10 -17.98 6.76
C PHE A 110 1.04 -18.22 5.58
N GLU A 111 1.22 -19.47 5.14
CA GLU A 111 2.04 -19.80 3.97
C GLU A 111 1.49 -19.19 2.69
N MET A 112 0.17 -19.27 2.47
CA MET A 112 -0.48 -18.68 1.30
C MET A 112 -0.35 -17.15 1.26
N VAL A 113 -0.55 -16.48 2.40
CA VAL A 113 -0.40 -15.02 2.49
C VAL A 113 1.07 -14.66 2.28
N GLY A 114 2.03 -15.35 2.91
CA GLY A 114 3.45 -15.14 2.68
C GLY A 114 3.85 -15.23 1.18
N ALA A 115 3.24 -16.15 0.42
CA ALA A 115 3.46 -16.22 -1.02
C ALA A 115 2.92 -14.99 -1.77
N ILE A 116 1.82 -14.37 -1.30
CA ILE A 116 1.29 -13.13 -1.85
C ILE A 116 2.24 -11.97 -1.56
N GLU A 117 2.76 -11.86 -0.34
CA GLU A 117 3.67 -10.76 0.05
C GLU A 117 4.98 -10.80 -0.74
N LYS A 118 5.45 -11.98 -1.14
CA LYS A 118 6.55 -12.11 -2.10
C LYS A 118 6.23 -11.43 -3.44
N HIS A 119 5.02 -11.59 -3.97
CA HIS A 119 4.61 -10.92 -5.22
C HIS A 119 4.45 -9.41 -5.03
N HIS A 120 4.04 -8.95 -3.84
CA HIS A 120 4.00 -7.53 -3.51
C HIS A 120 5.42 -6.94 -3.50
N GLU A 121 6.39 -7.60 -2.87
CA GLU A 121 7.80 -7.19 -2.90
C GLU A 121 8.31 -7.08 -4.33
N GLU A 122 8.15 -8.12 -5.15
CA GLU A 122 8.60 -8.13 -6.55
C GLU A 122 8.00 -6.97 -7.34
N ARG A 123 6.72 -6.65 -7.12
CA ARG A 123 6.02 -5.51 -7.72
C ARG A 123 6.64 -4.18 -7.29
N TYR A 124 6.84 -3.97 -5.99
CA TYR A 124 7.40 -2.71 -5.49
C TYR A 124 8.85 -2.51 -5.94
N ARG A 125 9.67 -3.56 -5.95
CA ARG A 125 11.04 -3.49 -6.49
C ARG A 125 11.06 -3.15 -7.98
N LYS A 126 10.15 -3.71 -8.76
CA LYS A 126 10.02 -3.38 -10.18
C LYS A 126 9.61 -1.92 -10.40
N LEU A 127 8.67 -1.41 -9.62
CA LEU A 127 8.25 -0.01 -9.67
C LEU A 127 9.38 0.93 -9.24
N LEU A 128 10.10 0.60 -8.19
CA LEU A 128 11.27 1.33 -7.73
C LEU A 128 12.34 1.41 -8.84
N LYS A 129 12.65 0.28 -9.45
CA LYS A 129 13.60 0.22 -10.55
C LYS A 129 13.15 1.08 -11.75
N ASN A 130 11.87 1.11 -12.08
CA ASN A 130 11.36 1.97 -13.15
C ASN A 130 11.61 3.46 -12.87
N ILE A 131 11.53 3.88 -11.62
CA ILE A 131 11.86 5.26 -11.22
C ILE A 131 13.37 5.50 -11.32
N GLU A 132 14.17 4.57 -10.83
CA GLU A 132 15.64 4.66 -10.84
C GLU A 132 16.23 4.72 -12.26
N ASP A 133 15.67 3.92 -13.16
CA ASP A 133 16.06 3.87 -14.56
C ASP A 133 15.41 5.00 -15.41
N ALA A 134 14.57 5.85 -14.81
CA ALA A 134 13.80 6.91 -15.50
C ALA A 134 12.90 6.38 -16.64
N VAL A 135 12.37 5.17 -16.48
CA VAL A 135 11.54 4.50 -17.51
C VAL A 135 10.05 4.42 -17.14
N VAL A 136 9.58 5.18 -16.17
CA VAL A 136 8.14 5.19 -15.81
C VAL A 136 7.29 5.59 -17.01
N PHE A 137 7.72 6.62 -17.76
CA PHE A 137 7.00 7.17 -18.92
C PHE A 137 7.72 6.92 -20.26
N SER A 138 8.68 5.99 -20.29
CA SER A 138 9.42 5.61 -21.48
C SER A 138 9.69 4.12 -21.53
N ARG A 139 9.97 3.60 -22.75
CA ARG A 139 10.37 2.20 -23.00
C ARG A 139 11.37 2.18 -24.16
N GLU A 140 12.17 1.12 -24.24
CA GLU A 140 13.11 0.92 -25.36
C GLU A 140 12.40 0.74 -26.70
N GLY A 141 11.24 0.06 -26.69
CA GLY A 141 10.37 -0.16 -27.86
C GLY A 141 9.06 0.61 -27.76
N ASP A 142 8.30 0.59 -28.87
CA ASP A 142 6.96 1.17 -28.90
C ASP A 142 6.01 0.37 -28.01
N VAL A 143 5.26 1.09 -27.18
CA VAL A 143 4.19 0.54 -26.33
C VAL A 143 2.93 1.39 -26.47
N ILE A 144 1.82 0.85 -26.02
CA ILE A 144 0.54 1.57 -26.00
C ILE A 144 0.44 2.32 -24.69
N TRP A 145 0.47 3.66 -24.75
CA TRP A 145 0.21 4.55 -23.63
C TRP A 145 -1.26 4.94 -23.60
N GLN A 146 -1.87 4.90 -22.45
CA GLN A 146 -3.26 5.31 -22.24
C GLN A 146 -3.35 6.39 -21.16
N CYS A 147 -4.03 7.49 -21.50
CA CYS A 147 -4.38 8.51 -20.51
C CYS A 147 -5.47 7.98 -19.56
N SER A 148 -5.19 7.89 -18.28
CA SER A 148 -6.12 7.39 -17.27
C SER A 148 -7.33 8.31 -17.04
N ASN A 149 -7.25 9.58 -17.44
CA ASN A 149 -8.35 10.53 -17.30
C ASN A 149 -9.38 10.41 -18.46
N CYS A 150 -8.93 10.41 -19.71
CA CYS A 150 -9.86 10.48 -20.87
C CYS A 150 -9.81 9.26 -21.78
N GLY A 151 -8.93 8.29 -21.53
CA GLY A 151 -8.80 7.07 -22.32
C GLY A 151 -8.03 7.26 -23.64
N HIS A 152 -7.50 8.47 -23.95
CA HIS A 152 -6.72 8.70 -25.16
C HIS A 152 -5.51 7.75 -25.25
N ILE A 153 -5.28 7.20 -26.45
CA ILE A 153 -4.23 6.21 -26.70
C ILE A 153 -3.18 6.81 -27.63
N VAL A 154 -1.91 6.57 -27.28
CA VAL A 154 -0.75 6.91 -28.11
C VAL A 154 0.18 5.70 -28.18
N ILE A 155 0.72 5.42 -29.35
CA ILE A 155 1.73 4.38 -29.56
C ILE A 155 3.09 5.05 -29.74
N GLY A 156 4.09 4.60 -29.01
CA GLY A 156 5.46 5.12 -29.09
C GLY A 156 6.31 4.72 -27.90
N LYS A 157 7.57 5.12 -27.93
CA LYS A 157 8.56 4.84 -26.90
C LYS A 157 8.35 5.66 -25.63
N GLN A 158 7.66 6.80 -25.73
CA GLN A 158 7.47 7.73 -24.62
C GLN A 158 6.02 8.20 -24.55
N ALA A 159 5.50 8.31 -23.33
CA ALA A 159 4.22 8.96 -23.09
C ALA A 159 4.32 10.47 -23.37
N PRO A 160 3.30 11.11 -23.97
CA PRO A 160 3.26 12.55 -24.17
C PRO A 160 3.43 13.33 -22.86
N GLU A 161 4.12 14.48 -22.90
CA GLU A 161 4.24 15.37 -21.74
C GLU A 161 2.88 15.92 -21.28
N VAL A 162 1.98 16.14 -22.26
CA VAL A 162 0.61 16.61 -22.04
C VAL A 162 -0.32 15.80 -22.95
N CYS A 163 -1.45 15.37 -22.42
CA CYS A 163 -2.46 14.68 -23.19
C CYS A 163 -3.12 15.64 -24.20
N PRO A 164 -3.07 15.35 -25.52
CA PRO A 164 -3.58 16.27 -26.54
C PRO A 164 -5.12 16.37 -26.57
N VAL A 165 -5.84 15.56 -25.77
CA VAL A 165 -7.30 15.53 -25.73
C VAL A 165 -7.85 16.24 -24.50
N CYS A 166 -7.19 16.12 -23.34
CA CYS A 166 -7.74 16.61 -22.09
C CYS A 166 -6.77 17.44 -21.23
N ASP A 167 -5.60 17.80 -21.81
CA ASP A 167 -4.57 18.68 -21.22
C ASP A 167 -3.99 18.18 -19.87
N HIS A 168 -4.24 16.92 -19.48
CA HIS A 168 -3.63 16.35 -18.28
C HIS A 168 -2.15 16.05 -18.52
N PRO A 169 -1.30 16.24 -17.50
CA PRO A 169 0.14 16.03 -17.62
C PRO A 169 0.51 14.55 -17.85
N GLN A 170 1.75 14.30 -18.24
CA GLN A 170 2.32 12.97 -18.51
C GLN A 170 2.05 11.97 -17.36
N SER A 171 1.96 12.44 -16.12
CA SER A 171 1.68 11.61 -14.93
C SER A 171 0.33 10.86 -15.00
N TYR A 172 -0.56 11.24 -15.91
CA TYR A 172 -1.82 10.53 -16.18
C TYR A 172 -1.69 9.42 -17.21
N PHE A 173 -0.53 9.26 -17.85
CA PHE A 173 -0.32 8.14 -18.77
C PHE A 173 0.20 6.90 -18.06
N GLN A 174 -0.28 5.78 -18.51
CA GLN A 174 0.17 4.44 -18.12
C GLN A 174 0.27 3.54 -19.34
N ILE A 175 1.03 2.46 -19.25
CA ILE A 175 1.00 1.43 -20.28
C ILE A 175 -0.38 0.78 -20.25
N LYS A 176 -1.05 0.69 -21.40
CA LYS A 176 -2.34 0.05 -21.50
C LYS A 176 -2.20 -1.44 -21.18
N ALA A 177 -2.95 -1.90 -20.19
CA ALA A 177 -3.10 -3.33 -19.89
C ALA A 177 -4.33 -3.88 -20.62
N GLU A 178 -4.17 -5.04 -21.27
CA GLU A 178 -5.26 -5.81 -21.88
C GLU A 178 -5.17 -7.22 -21.30
N ASN A 179 -5.86 -7.44 -20.19
CA ASN A 179 -5.84 -8.70 -19.43
C ASN A 179 -7.26 -9.29 -19.25
N TYR A 180 -8.15 -8.99 -20.18
CA TYR A 180 -9.54 -9.46 -20.25
C TYR A 180 -9.77 -10.33 -21.45
#